data_54751f3a97aaaefdacac9eff26f6505c
#
_entry.id   54751f3a97aaaefdacac9eff26f6505c
#
_cell.length_a   1.000
_cell.length_b   1.000
_cell.length_c   1.000
_cell.angle_alpha   90.00
_cell.angle_beta   90.00
_cell.angle_gamma   90.00
#
_symmetry.space_group_name_H-M   'P 1'
#
loop_
_entity.id
_entity.type
_entity.pdbx_description
1 polymer ?
#
loop_
_entity_poly.entity_id
_entity_poly.type
_entity_poly.pdbx_seq_one_letter_code
_entity_poly.pdbx_strand_id
1 'polypeptide(L)'
;MNESSGVRALVAGHGDFAAGLISAVEAVTGRGEMLEPIQVKGLCGEDIQQLLRERLHATGAVVIFTDLQAGSCTMAARRLLREEGQVLLVSGTNLPMLLDFVMSSTSNAVEAAHAAVDRARSAIAAYGGPA
;
A
#
# COMPACT_ATOMS: atom_id res chain seq x y z
N MET A 1 3.68 22.86 2.51
CA MET A 1 3.83 22.41 2.73
C MET A 1 3.33 21.53 2.91
N ASN A 2 3.00 21.13 2.98
CA ASN A 2 2.62 20.39 3.24
C ASN A 2 2.84 19.56 3.73
N GLU A 3 3.05 19.66 3.84
CA GLU A 3 3.47 19.03 4.26
C GLU A 3 3.12 18.06 4.68
N SER A 4 3.10 18.04 4.81
CA SER A 4 2.97 16.92 5.57
C SER A 4 1.59 16.48 5.86
N SER A 5 1.11 15.68 4.97
CA SER A 5 -0.14 14.99 5.19
C SER A 5 0.01 13.87 6.23
N GLY A 6 1.25 13.42 6.53
CA GLY A 6 1.46 12.25 7.37
C GLY A 6 1.29 10.94 6.63
N VAL A 7 0.77 10.98 5.40
CA VAL A 7 0.56 9.78 4.60
C VAL A 7 1.90 9.33 4.00
N ARG A 8 2.29 8.08 4.25
CA ARG A 8 3.53 7.52 3.74
C ARG A 8 3.31 6.57 2.56
N ALA A 9 2.10 6.03 2.42
CA ALA A 9 1.80 5.10 1.34
C ALA A 9 0.32 5.14 0.98
N LEU A 10 0.04 4.80 -0.28
CA LEU A 10 -1.33 4.60 -0.75
C LEU A 10 -1.61 3.10 -0.74
N VAL A 11 -2.87 2.73 -0.47
CA VAL A 11 -3.31 1.33 -0.51
C VAL A 11 -4.49 1.23 -1.45
N ALA A 12 -4.42 0.33 -2.43
CA ALA A 12 -5.47 0.15 -3.43
C ALA A 12 -5.73 -1.33 -3.67
N GLY A 13 -6.99 -1.68 -3.93
CA GLY A 13 -7.34 -3.07 -4.19
C GLY A 13 -8.82 -3.22 -4.47
N HIS A 14 -9.25 -4.46 -4.66
CA HIS A 14 -10.64 -4.79 -4.97
C HIS A 14 -11.56 -4.57 -3.77
N GLY A 15 -12.79 -4.20 -4.05
CA GLY A 15 -13.82 -4.07 -3.02
C GLY A 15 -13.36 -3.16 -1.88
N ASP A 16 -13.56 -3.61 -0.66
CA ASP A 16 -13.18 -2.86 0.54
C ASP A 16 -11.79 -3.21 1.06
N PHE A 17 -10.95 -3.80 0.21
CA PHE A 17 -9.62 -4.25 0.61
C PHE A 17 -8.83 -3.13 1.31
N ALA A 18 -8.71 -1.98 0.67
CA ALA A 18 -7.89 -0.89 1.20
C ALA A 18 -8.45 -0.37 2.52
N ALA A 19 -9.74 -0.05 2.55
CA ALA A 19 -10.36 0.50 3.74
C ALA A 19 -10.36 -0.51 4.89
N GLY A 20 -10.62 -1.79 4.59
CA GLY A 20 -10.65 -2.84 5.60
C GLY A 20 -9.27 -3.10 6.19
N LEU A 21 -8.26 -3.15 5.34
CA LEU A 21 -6.91 -3.40 5.80
C LEU A 21 -6.41 -2.24 6.67
N ILE A 22 -6.68 -1.01 6.24
CA ILE A 22 -6.30 0.16 7.03
C ILE A 22 -7.03 0.21 8.36
N SER A 23 -8.30 -0.19 8.38
CA SER A 23 -9.06 -0.26 9.62
C SER A 23 -8.41 -1.24 10.61
N ALA A 24 -7.89 -2.37 10.11
CA ALA A 24 -7.19 -3.32 10.96
C ALA A 24 -5.86 -2.75 11.47
N VAL A 25 -5.13 -2.03 10.62
CA VAL A 25 -3.90 -1.36 11.02
C VAL A 25 -4.18 -0.36 12.14
N GLU A 26 -5.27 0.42 12.01
CA GLU A 26 -5.66 1.39 13.02
C GLU A 26 -5.98 0.69 14.34
N ALA A 27 -6.71 -0.42 14.27
CA ALA A 27 -7.10 -1.15 15.48
C ALA A 27 -5.88 -1.69 16.24
N VAL A 28 -4.85 -2.12 15.52
CA VAL A 28 -3.67 -2.74 16.13
C VAL A 28 -2.64 -1.70 16.58
N THR A 29 -2.40 -0.67 15.76
CA THR A 29 -1.27 0.25 15.98
C THR A 29 -1.67 1.68 16.27
N GLY A 30 -2.89 2.08 15.95
CA GLY A 30 -3.29 3.48 16.02
C GLY A 30 -2.65 4.35 14.93
N ARG A 31 -2.04 3.76 13.91
CA ARG A 31 -1.32 4.49 12.87
C ARG A 31 -1.93 4.36 11.49
N GLY A 32 -3.24 4.12 11.41
CA GLY A 32 -3.91 4.00 10.12
C GLY A 32 -3.80 5.24 9.25
N GLU A 33 -3.64 6.42 9.85
CA GLU A 33 -3.54 7.67 9.10
C GLU A 33 -2.26 7.77 8.27
N MET A 34 -1.28 6.91 8.50
CA MET A 34 -0.08 6.86 7.67
C MET A 34 -0.34 6.24 6.32
N LEU A 35 -1.50 5.64 6.13
CA LEU A 35 -1.89 4.96 4.89
C LEU A 35 -3.16 5.63 4.36
N GLU A 36 -3.22 5.84 3.05
CA GLU A 36 -4.41 6.42 2.45
C GLU A 36 -5.09 5.40 1.55
N PRO A 37 -6.38 5.10 1.80
CA PRO A 37 -7.11 4.17 0.93
C PRO A 37 -7.48 4.84 -0.37
N ILE A 38 -7.33 4.13 -1.48
CA ILE A 38 -7.70 4.63 -2.79
C ILE A 38 -8.96 3.90 -3.23
N GLN A 39 -10.06 4.64 -3.36
CA GLN A 39 -11.34 4.08 -3.78
C GLN A 39 -11.38 3.96 -5.29
N VAL A 40 -11.41 2.71 -5.77
CA VAL A 40 -11.33 2.45 -7.20
C VAL A 40 -12.62 1.83 -7.78
N LYS A 41 -13.63 1.65 -6.95
CA LYS A 41 -14.89 1.02 -7.39
C LYS A 41 -15.47 1.79 -8.57
N GLY A 42 -15.75 1.09 -9.65
CA GLY A 42 -16.34 1.70 -10.84
C GLY A 42 -15.36 2.43 -11.75
N LEU A 43 -14.07 2.43 -11.43
CA LEU A 43 -13.06 3.12 -12.24
C LEU A 43 -12.39 2.18 -13.22
N CYS A 44 -12.09 2.66 -14.41
CA CYS A 44 -11.28 1.93 -15.38
C CYS A 44 -9.80 2.14 -15.08
N GLY A 45 -8.93 1.43 -15.79
CA GLY A 45 -7.50 1.48 -15.55
C GLY A 45 -6.89 2.87 -15.67
N GLU A 46 -7.35 3.66 -16.64
CA GLU A 46 -6.84 5.02 -16.82
C GLU A 46 -7.26 5.92 -15.67
N ASP A 47 -8.49 5.76 -15.20
CA ASP A 47 -8.98 6.54 -14.06
C ASP A 47 -8.23 6.20 -12.80
N ILE A 48 -7.93 4.91 -12.60
CA ILE A 48 -7.16 4.48 -11.44
C ILE A 48 -5.75 5.06 -11.50
N GLN A 49 -5.12 5.01 -12.67
CA GLN A 49 -3.78 5.56 -12.86
C GLN A 49 -3.75 7.06 -12.55
N GLN A 50 -4.74 7.80 -13.06
CA GLN A 50 -4.84 9.23 -12.81
C GLN A 50 -5.04 9.53 -11.33
N LEU A 51 -5.93 8.78 -10.67
CA LEU A 51 -6.20 8.96 -9.26
C LEU A 51 -4.95 8.69 -8.42
N LEU A 52 -4.24 7.61 -8.72
CA LEU A 52 -2.99 7.30 -8.02
C LEU A 52 -1.98 8.43 -8.19
N ARG A 53 -1.83 8.94 -9.42
CA ARG A 53 -0.90 10.04 -9.69
C ARG A 53 -1.26 11.26 -8.86
N GLU A 54 -2.53 11.63 -8.84
CA GLU A 54 -2.99 12.80 -8.09
C GLU A 54 -2.73 12.65 -6.60
N ARG A 55 -2.99 11.44 -6.07
CA ARG A 55 -2.81 11.26 -4.63
C ARG A 55 -1.35 11.16 -4.23
N LEU A 56 -0.50 10.61 -5.09
CA LEU A 56 0.95 10.64 -4.81
C LEU A 56 1.44 12.08 -4.70
N HIS A 57 1.04 12.93 -5.66
CA HIS A 57 1.50 14.32 -5.66
C HIS A 57 0.91 15.11 -4.50
N ALA A 58 -0.35 14.85 -4.15
CA ALA A 58 -1.00 15.58 -3.08
C ALA A 58 -0.47 15.20 -1.70
N THR A 59 -0.06 13.94 -1.51
CA THR A 59 0.39 13.45 -0.20
C THR A 59 1.89 13.44 -0.03
N GLY A 60 2.63 13.41 -1.14
CA GLY A 60 4.07 13.20 -1.09
C GLY A 60 4.48 11.75 -0.87
N ALA A 61 3.51 10.83 -0.84
CA ALA A 61 3.82 9.40 -0.67
C ALA A 61 4.62 8.87 -1.86
N VAL A 62 5.49 7.91 -1.61
CA VAL A 62 6.32 7.31 -2.66
C VAL A 62 6.17 5.78 -2.68
N VAL A 63 5.18 5.24 -1.98
CA VAL A 63 4.93 3.79 -1.95
C VAL A 63 3.46 3.55 -2.25
N ILE A 64 3.17 2.58 -3.11
CA ILE A 64 1.81 2.12 -3.39
C ILE A 64 1.75 0.63 -3.05
N PHE A 65 0.81 0.25 -2.19
CA PHE A 65 0.53 -1.15 -1.86
C PHE A 65 -0.74 -1.58 -2.59
N THR A 66 -0.68 -2.71 -3.30
CA THR A 66 -1.86 -3.26 -3.98
C THR A 66 -2.10 -4.70 -3.55
N ASP A 67 -3.31 -5.19 -3.84
CA ASP A 67 -3.75 -6.50 -3.34
C ASP A 67 -3.22 -7.69 -4.14
N LEU A 68 -3.25 -7.61 -5.46
CA LEU A 68 -2.90 -8.73 -6.32
C LEU A 68 -1.78 -8.36 -7.28
N GLN A 69 -0.98 -9.34 -7.65
CA GLN A 69 0.13 -9.12 -8.57
C GLN A 69 -0.34 -8.66 -9.95
N ALA A 70 -1.51 -9.10 -10.40
CA ALA A 70 -2.00 -8.83 -11.74
C ALA A 70 -3.39 -8.15 -11.78
N GLY A 71 -3.85 -7.58 -10.66
CA GLY A 71 -5.14 -6.90 -10.63
C GLY A 71 -5.09 -5.54 -11.31
N SER A 72 -6.27 -4.95 -11.53
CA SER A 72 -6.37 -3.65 -12.24
C SER A 72 -5.62 -2.53 -11.55
N CYS A 73 -5.64 -2.51 -10.21
CA CYS A 73 -4.89 -1.50 -9.47
C CYS A 73 -3.40 -1.66 -9.66
N THR A 74 -2.90 -2.90 -9.63
CA THR A 74 -1.48 -3.18 -9.82
C THR A 74 -1.04 -2.81 -11.23
N MET A 75 -1.86 -3.14 -12.24
CA MET A 75 -1.50 -2.80 -13.61
C MET A 75 -1.48 -1.29 -13.83
N ALA A 76 -2.44 -0.57 -13.27
CA ALA A 76 -2.45 0.89 -13.34
C ALA A 76 -1.22 1.49 -12.67
N ALA A 77 -0.87 0.98 -11.49
CA ALA A 77 0.30 1.45 -10.76
C ALA A 77 1.59 1.14 -11.52
N ARG A 78 1.67 -0.04 -12.15
CA ARG A 78 2.87 -0.38 -12.94
C ARG A 78 3.06 0.58 -14.10
N ARG A 79 1.98 0.99 -14.76
CA ARG A 79 2.09 1.97 -15.84
C ARG A 79 2.59 3.30 -15.29
N LEU A 80 2.13 3.67 -14.10
CA LEU A 80 2.53 4.92 -13.47
C LEU A 80 4.02 4.96 -13.13
N LEU A 81 4.64 3.82 -12.84
CA LEU A 81 6.06 3.77 -12.49
C LEU A 81 6.96 4.32 -13.59
N ARG A 82 6.49 4.29 -14.84
CA ARG A 82 7.28 4.84 -15.94
C ARG A 82 7.43 6.35 -15.84
N GLU A 83 6.48 7.02 -15.20
CA GLU A 83 6.48 8.47 -15.03
C GLU A 83 7.04 8.88 -13.68
N GLU A 84 6.87 8.02 -12.67
CA GLU A 84 7.19 8.35 -11.29
C GLU A 84 8.32 7.46 -10.82
N GLY A 85 9.52 7.80 -11.24
CA GLY A 85 10.68 6.93 -11.06
C GLY A 85 11.08 6.66 -9.61
N GLN A 86 10.66 7.52 -8.67
CA GLN A 86 10.99 7.32 -7.26
C GLN A 86 9.94 6.51 -6.52
N VAL A 87 8.84 6.14 -7.17
CA VAL A 87 7.74 5.42 -6.53
C VAL A 87 8.01 3.92 -6.53
N LEU A 88 7.76 3.29 -5.39
CA LEU A 88 7.85 1.84 -5.25
C LEU A 88 6.45 1.25 -5.22
N LEU A 89 6.23 0.20 -6.01
CA LEU A 89 4.97 -0.56 -6.01
C LEU A 89 5.20 -1.88 -5.31
N VAL A 90 4.33 -2.21 -4.34
CA VAL A 90 4.34 -3.50 -3.66
C VAL A 90 2.99 -4.16 -3.89
N SER A 91 2.97 -5.40 -4.40
CA SER A 91 1.74 -6.16 -4.61
C SER A 91 1.67 -7.33 -3.63
N GLY A 92 0.50 -7.97 -3.55
CA GLY A 92 0.32 -9.09 -2.62
C GLY A 92 0.28 -8.63 -1.17
N THR A 93 -0.20 -7.43 -0.93
CA THR A 93 -0.21 -6.80 0.38
C THR A 93 -1.08 -7.57 1.36
N ASN A 94 -0.58 -7.72 2.58
CA ASN A 94 -1.32 -8.35 3.66
C ASN A 94 -1.14 -7.52 4.94
N LEU A 95 -1.88 -7.89 5.99
CA LEU A 95 -1.88 -7.12 7.23
C LEU A 95 -0.50 -7.08 7.91
N PRO A 96 0.21 -8.21 8.08
CA PRO A 96 1.54 -8.14 8.70
C PRO A 96 2.48 -7.17 8.00
N MET A 97 2.40 -7.09 6.67
CA MET A 97 3.21 -6.17 5.89
C MET A 97 2.94 -4.72 6.28
N LEU A 98 1.66 -4.34 6.34
CA LEU A 98 1.30 -2.97 6.68
C LEU A 98 1.61 -2.63 8.13
N LEU A 99 1.43 -3.58 9.04
CA LEU A 99 1.79 -3.37 10.44
C LEU A 99 3.28 -3.06 10.57
N ASP A 100 4.12 -3.85 9.90
CA ASP A 100 5.55 -3.62 9.94
C ASP A 100 5.93 -2.27 9.32
N PHE A 101 5.28 -1.94 8.21
CA PHE A 101 5.55 -0.68 7.51
C PHE A 101 5.26 0.53 8.40
N VAL A 102 4.08 0.57 9.03
CA VAL A 102 3.71 1.74 9.83
C VAL A 102 4.46 1.82 11.16
N MET A 103 4.99 0.70 11.63
CA MET A 103 5.76 0.66 12.88
C MET A 103 7.26 0.83 12.66
N SER A 104 7.69 0.97 11.42
CA SER A 104 9.10 1.11 11.09
C SER A 104 9.66 2.42 11.66
N SER A 105 10.88 2.37 12.18
CA SER A 105 11.54 3.55 12.73
C SER A 105 12.30 4.35 11.67
N THR A 106 12.49 3.79 10.46
CA THR A 106 13.20 4.53 9.42
C THR A 106 12.29 5.58 8.79
N SER A 107 12.85 6.76 8.51
CA SER A 107 12.13 7.81 7.83
C SER A 107 12.04 7.56 6.30
N ASN A 108 12.82 6.61 5.79
CA ASN A 108 12.82 6.28 4.37
C ASN A 108 11.71 5.27 4.09
N ALA A 109 10.63 5.72 3.45
CA ALA A 109 9.46 4.86 3.23
C ALA A 109 9.77 3.69 2.30
N VAL A 110 10.66 3.87 1.33
CA VAL A 110 11.03 2.80 0.41
C VAL A 110 11.77 1.69 1.17
N GLU A 111 12.71 2.06 2.04
CA GLU A 111 13.39 1.08 2.87
C GLU A 111 12.42 0.35 3.81
N ALA A 112 11.50 1.11 4.41
CA ALA A 112 10.49 0.52 5.30
C ALA A 112 9.64 -0.50 4.54
N ALA A 113 9.28 -0.19 3.29
CA ALA A 113 8.47 -1.08 2.48
C ALA A 113 9.22 -2.36 2.11
N HIS A 114 10.50 -2.25 1.73
CA HIS A 114 11.29 -3.46 1.43
C HIS A 114 11.41 -4.36 2.67
N ALA A 115 11.67 -3.79 3.84
CA ALA A 115 11.75 -4.56 5.07
C ALA A 115 10.40 -5.20 5.38
N ALA A 116 9.31 -4.48 5.16
CA ALA A 116 7.96 -4.99 5.40
C ALA A 116 7.63 -6.18 4.49
N VAL A 117 8.07 -6.14 3.23
CA VAL A 117 7.88 -7.27 2.31
C VAL A 117 8.59 -8.53 2.85
N ASP A 118 9.83 -8.39 3.31
CA ASP A 118 10.57 -9.52 3.84
C ASP A 118 9.90 -10.09 5.09
N ARG A 119 9.46 -9.23 6.00
CA ARG A 119 8.75 -9.67 7.21
C ARG A 119 7.43 -10.34 6.87
N ALA A 120 6.69 -9.81 5.91
CA ALA A 120 5.41 -10.39 5.52
C ALA A 120 5.56 -11.80 4.99
N ARG A 121 6.63 -12.04 4.22
CA ARG A 121 6.88 -13.39 3.70
C ARG A 121 7.06 -14.40 4.84
N SER A 122 7.77 -14.02 5.89
CA SER A 122 7.98 -14.93 7.01
C SER A 122 6.77 -15.07 7.92
N ALA A 123 5.79 -14.17 7.79
CA ALA A 123 4.59 -14.23 8.62
C ALA A 123 3.52 -15.15 8.05
N ILE A 124 3.70 -15.64 6.83
CA ILE A 124 2.75 -16.56 6.20
C ILE A 124 3.09 -17.97 6.64
N ALA A 125 2.16 -18.60 7.37
CA ALA A 125 2.44 -19.91 7.96
C ALA A 125 1.16 -20.71 8.09
N ALA A 126 1.31 -22.02 8.08
CA ALA A 126 0.20 -22.94 8.29
C ALA A 126 0.51 -23.80 9.51
N TYR A 127 -0.50 -24.09 10.31
CA TYR A 127 -0.34 -24.85 11.56
C TYR A 127 -1.39 -25.94 11.62
N GLY A 128 -0.98 -27.11 12.13
CA GLY A 128 -1.88 -28.24 12.35
C GLY A 128 -2.32 -28.90 11.06
N GLY A 129 -3.44 -29.69 11.16
CA GLY A 129 -3.97 -30.43 10.01
C GLY A 129 -3.16 -31.68 9.67
N PRO A 130 -3.64 -32.50 8.71
CA PRO A 130 -2.88 -33.65 8.24
C PRO A 130 -1.73 -33.22 7.35
N ALA A 131 -0.68 -34.02 7.31
CA ALA A 131 0.51 -33.74 6.51
C ALA A 131 0.23 -33.86 5.02
#